data_c83e1d96943bea50f241823c6881a630
#
_entry.id   c83e1d96943bea50f241823c6881a630
#
_cell.length_a   1.000
_cell.length_b   1.000
_cell.length_c   1.000
_cell.angle_alpha   90.00
_cell.angle_beta   90.00
_cell.angle_gamma   90.00
#
_symmetry.space_group_name_H-M   'P 1'
#
loop_
_entity.id
_entity.type
_entity.pdbx_description
1 polymer ?
#
loop_
_entity_poly.entity_id
_entity_poly.type
_entity_poly.pdbx_seq_one_letter_code
_entity_poly.pdbx_strand_id
1 'polypeptide(L)'
;KRVLDMVDTIIENSNVPPLIILQSDHSAHEIATAYDKHKILNAYYFPPEMQASLYETITPVNTFRIILRDYFHQEIELLPDKAFVKVLNDYEYYPSACDMSLPVK
;
A
#
# COMPACT_ATOMS: atom_id res chain seq x y z
N LYS A 1 2.82 -19.63 -3.12
CA LYS A 1 2.83 -20.71 -2.12
C LYS A 1 3.86 -20.43 -1.02
N ARG A 2 5.16 -20.29 -1.33
CA ARG A 2 6.21 -20.09 -0.31
C ARG A 2 6.00 -18.83 0.58
N VAL A 3 5.54 -17.73 0.01
CA VAL A 3 5.30 -16.48 0.77
C VAL A 3 4.15 -16.66 1.75
N LEU A 4 3.06 -17.28 1.34
CA LEU A 4 1.94 -17.59 2.24
C LEU A 4 2.34 -18.53 3.36
N ASP A 5 3.11 -19.59 3.03
CA ASP A 5 3.63 -20.52 4.04
C ASP A 5 4.51 -19.80 5.09
N MET A 6 5.26 -18.77 4.66
CA MET A 6 6.04 -17.91 5.59
C MET A 6 5.14 -17.03 6.45
N VAL A 7 4.11 -16.42 5.88
CA VAL A 7 3.13 -15.60 6.61
C VAL A 7 2.43 -16.44 7.66
N ASP A 8 1.95 -17.62 7.29
CA ASP A 8 1.31 -18.56 8.21
C ASP A 8 2.25 -18.94 9.36
N THR A 9 3.51 -19.27 9.03
CA THR A 9 4.54 -19.58 10.04
C THR A 9 4.77 -18.44 11.02
N ILE A 10 4.81 -17.18 10.54
CA ILE A 10 4.98 -16.00 11.39
C ILE A 10 3.78 -15.87 12.34
N ILE A 11 2.56 -15.99 11.80
CA ILE A 11 1.33 -15.85 12.59
C ILE A 11 1.26 -16.93 13.67
N GLU A 12 1.51 -18.20 13.31
CA GLU A 12 1.43 -19.35 14.22
C GLU A 12 2.47 -19.31 15.35
N ASN A 13 3.64 -18.73 15.09
CA ASN A 13 4.72 -18.67 16.09
C ASN A 13 4.79 -17.32 16.83
N SER A 14 3.88 -16.40 16.59
CA SER A 14 3.84 -15.10 17.26
C SER A 14 2.95 -15.14 18.50
N ASN A 15 3.50 -14.82 19.67
CA ASN A 15 2.72 -14.73 20.91
C ASN A 15 1.78 -13.51 20.94
N VAL A 16 2.06 -12.52 20.12
CA VAL A 16 1.26 -11.30 19.95
C VAL A 16 0.93 -11.18 18.46
N PRO A 17 -0.29 -10.77 18.06
CA PRO A 17 -0.62 -10.61 16.66
C PRO A 17 0.43 -9.78 15.91
N PRO A 18 1.12 -10.34 14.92
CA PRO A 18 2.16 -9.63 14.21
C PRO A 18 1.56 -8.57 13.27
N LEU A 19 2.35 -7.58 12.93
CA LEU A 19 2.05 -6.62 11.89
C LEU A 19 2.83 -7.05 10.64
N ILE A 20 2.13 -7.49 9.59
CA ILE A 20 2.77 -7.97 8.35
C ILE A 20 2.33 -7.10 7.18
N ILE A 21 3.30 -6.63 6.40
CA ILE A 21 3.09 -5.93 5.13
C ILE A 21 3.74 -6.77 4.04
N LEU A 22 2.96 -7.11 3.03
CA LEU A 22 3.44 -7.72 1.79
C LEU A 22 3.25 -6.72 0.67
N GLN A 23 4.35 -6.14 0.20
CA GLN A 23 4.31 -5.04 -0.75
C GLN A 23 5.36 -5.22 -1.83
N SER A 24 5.01 -4.92 -3.09
CA SER A 24 5.98 -4.78 -4.17
C SER A 24 6.37 -3.31 -4.36
N ASP A 25 7.54 -3.08 -4.91
CA ASP A 25 8.06 -1.75 -5.24
C ASP A 25 7.42 -1.17 -6.50
N HIS A 26 7.04 -2.03 -7.46
CA HIS A 26 6.34 -1.69 -8.70
C HIS A 26 5.51 -2.88 -9.20
N SER A 27 4.67 -2.65 -10.20
CA SER A 27 3.97 -3.73 -10.91
C SER A 27 4.89 -4.45 -11.92
N ALA A 28 4.41 -5.54 -12.51
CA ALA A 28 5.16 -6.30 -13.52
C ALA A 28 5.52 -5.40 -14.73
N HIS A 29 6.78 -5.46 -15.17
CA HIS A 29 7.31 -4.64 -16.28
C HIS A 29 6.60 -4.82 -17.62
N GLU A 30 5.94 -5.94 -17.81
CA GLU A 30 5.27 -6.30 -19.07
C GLU A 30 3.90 -5.63 -19.23
N ILE A 31 3.37 -4.99 -18.19
CA ILE A 31 2.10 -4.27 -18.22
C ILE A 31 2.39 -2.82 -18.64
N ALA A 32 2.00 -2.46 -19.84
CA ALA A 32 2.66 -1.49 -20.71
C ALA A 32 2.40 0.01 -20.45
N THR A 33 1.61 0.44 -19.48
CA THR A 33 1.37 1.86 -19.28
C THR A 33 2.06 2.41 -18.04
N ALA A 34 2.46 3.70 -18.08
CA ALA A 34 3.02 4.37 -16.90
C ALA A 34 2.07 4.30 -15.70
N TYR A 35 0.76 4.32 -15.96
CA TYR A 35 -0.31 4.17 -14.98
C TYR A 35 -0.30 2.80 -14.30
N ASP A 36 -0.13 1.72 -15.07
CA ASP A 36 -0.16 0.36 -14.52
C ASP A 36 1.05 0.06 -13.61
N LYS A 37 2.14 0.80 -13.76
CA LYS A 37 3.32 0.67 -12.90
C LYS A 37 3.06 0.99 -11.43
N HIS A 38 2.02 1.78 -11.15
CA HIS A 38 1.62 2.14 -9.79
C HIS A 38 0.67 1.13 -9.13
N LYS A 39 0.15 0.16 -9.90
CA LYS A 39 -0.67 -0.93 -9.36
C LYS A 39 0.22 -1.99 -8.72
N ILE A 40 0.69 -1.70 -7.54
CA ILE A 40 1.56 -2.60 -6.77
C ILE A 40 0.76 -3.66 -6.02
N LEU A 41 1.40 -4.80 -5.73
CA LEU A 41 0.89 -5.70 -4.70
C LEU A 41 0.98 -4.98 -3.36
N ASN A 42 -0.12 -4.94 -2.63
CA ASN A 42 -0.17 -4.32 -1.31
C ASN A 42 -1.17 -5.08 -0.45
N ALA A 43 -0.67 -5.90 0.46
CA ALA A 43 -1.49 -6.73 1.33
C ALA A 43 -1.02 -6.58 2.78
N TYR A 44 -1.99 -6.58 3.70
CA TYR A 44 -1.76 -6.32 5.11
C TYR A 44 -2.34 -7.42 5.97
N TYR A 45 -1.59 -7.80 7.00
CA TYR A 45 -2.10 -8.47 8.16
C TYR A 45 -1.81 -7.56 9.37
N PHE A 46 -2.84 -6.96 9.90
CA PHE A 46 -2.75 -6.03 11.02
C PHE A 46 -3.54 -6.57 12.22
N PRO A 47 -3.12 -6.23 13.44
CA PRO A 47 -3.91 -6.50 14.63
C PRO A 47 -5.35 -5.99 14.49
N PRO A 48 -6.35 -6.67 15.11
CA PRO A 48 -7.76 -6.33 14.90
C PRO A 48 -8.10 -4.86 15.16
N GLU A 49 -7.46 -4.25 16.16
CA GLU A 49 -7.67 -2.84 16.51
C GLU A 49 -7.21 -1.84 15.43
N MET A 50 -6.31 -2.26 14.55
CA MET A 50 -5.80 -1.43 13.46
C MET A 50 -6.53 -1.65 12.13
N GLN A 51 -7.31 -2.71 11.99
CA GLN A 51 -7.97 -3.05 10.72
C GLN A 51 -8.94 -1.97 10.25
N ALA A 52 -9.60 -1.29 11.18
CA ALA A 52 -10.53 -0.19 10.86
C ALA A 52 -9.84 1.04 10.24
N SER A 53 -8.53 1.16 10.36
CA SER A 53 -7.76 2.26 9.77
C SER A 53 -7.35 2.01 8.32
N LEU A 54 -7.52 0.79 7.82
CA LEU A 54 -7.22 0.43 6.44
C LEU A 54 -8.36 0.84 5.52
N TYR A 55 -8.02 1.32 4.35
CA TYR A 55 -8.97 1.69 3.29
C TYR A 55 -8.42 1.32 1.90
N GLU A 56 -9.30 1.16 0.94
CA GLU A 56 -9.01 0.58 -0.36
C GLU A 56 -7.95 1.35 -1.17
N THR A 57 -7.94 2.66 -1.05
CA THR A 57 -7.06 3.55 -1.83
C THR A 57 -5.76 3.91 -1.12
N ILE A 58 -5.44 3.22 -0.03
CA ILE A 58 -4.26 3.50 0.79
C ILE A 58 -2.96 3.40 -0.03
N THR A 59 -2.13 4.43 0.05
CA THR A 59 -0.79 4.41 -0.53
C THR A 59 0.27 3.96 0.48
N PRO A 60 1.45 3.50 0.03
CA PRO A 60 2.55 3.12 0.90
C PRO A 60 2.93 4.20 1.92
N VAL A 61 2.81 5.47 1.55
CA VAL A 61 3.08 6.60 2.46
C VAL A 61 2.15 6.58 3.65
N ASN A 62 0.85 6.39 3.44
CA ASN A 62 -0.13 6.34 4.52
C ASN A 62 -0.12 5.01 5.27
N THR A 63 0.29 3.92 4.65
CA THR A 63 0.49 2.64 5.35
C THR A 63 1.39 2.81 6.58
N PHE A 64 2.57 3.41 6.39
CA PHE A 64 3.50 3.62 7.50
C PHE A 64 3.04 4.70 8.48
N ARG A 65 2.28 5.70 8.01
CA ARG A 65 1.68 6.71 8.89
C ARG A 65 0.61 6.12 9.81
N ILE A 66 -0.21 5.21 9.30
CA ILE A 66 -1.17 4.45 10.11
C ILE A 66 -0.46 3.62 11.17
N ILE A 67 0.61 2.92 10.81
CA ILE A 67 1.39 2.13 11.76
C ILE A 67 1.97 3.02 12.86
N LEU A 68 2.60 4.12 12.49
CA LEU A 68 3.18 5.05 13.46
C LEU A 68 2.11 5.66 14.37
N ARG A 69 0.96 6.03 13.82
CA ARG A 69 -0.14 6.62 14.57
C ARG A 69 -0.82 5.61 15.49
N ASP A 70 -1.25 4.49 14.94
CA ASP A 70 -2.18 3.59 15.63
C ASP A 70 -1.45 2.53 16.47
N TYR A 71 -0.28 2.06 16.03
CA TYR A 71 0.50 1.07 16.77
C TYR A 71 1.52 1.70 17.72
N PHE A 72 2.21 2.74 17.26
CA PHE A 72 3.23 3.44 18.07
C PHE A 72 2.71 4.70 18.76
N HIS A 73 1.42 5.02 18.63
CA HIS A 73 0.73 6.15 19.27
C HIS A 73 1.41 7.52 19.02
N GLN A 74 1.94 7.69 17.80
CA GLN A 74 2.54 8.95 17.39
C GLN A 74 1.49 9.92 16.85
N GLU A 75 1.65 11.22 17.12
CA GLU A 75 0.80 12.27 16.55
C GLU A 75 1.20 12.52 15.08
N ILE A 76 0.65 11.72 14.18
CA ILE A 76 0.94 11.78 12.74
C ILE A 76 -0.36 11.85 11.96
N GLU A 77 -0.50 12.91 11.16
CA GLU A 77 -1.61 13.07 10.22
C GLU A 77 -1.40 12.23 8.95
N LEU A 78 -2.48 11.74 8.36
CA LEU A 78 -2.43 11.11 7.04
C LEU A 78 -2.26 12.18 5.97
N LEU A 79 -1.53 11.85 4.92
CA LEU A 79 -1.38 12.69 3.75
C LEU A 79 -2.43 12.32 2.69
N PRO A 80 -2.73 13.21 1.74
CA PRO A 80 -3.52 12.82 0.57
C PRO A 80 -2.83 11.67 -0.18
N ASP A 81 -3.59 10.63 -0.52
CA ASP A 81 -3.09 9.51 -1.32
C ASP A 81 -2.92 9.94 -2.78
N LYS A 82 -1.70 10.29 -3.14
CA LYS A 82 -1.33 10.82 -4.44
C LYS A 82 -0.21 9.99 -5.06
N ALA A 83 -0.34 9.69 -6.35
CA ALA A 83 0.72 9.10 -7.15
C ALA A 83 1.22 10.12 -8.18
N PHE A 84 2.52 10.12 -8.43
CA PHE A 84 3.16 10.99 -9.41
C PHE A 84 3.91 10.13 -10.43
N VAL A 85 3.70 10.42 -11.70
CA VAL A 85 4.36 9.73 -12.82
C VAL A 85 5.30 10.71 -13.51
N LYS A 86 6.51 10.28 -13.78
CA LYS A 86 7.43 11.06 -14.60
C LYS A 86 7.02 10.92 -16.06
N VAL A 87 6.67 12.05 -16.67
CA VAL A 87 6.36 12.16 -18.08
C VAL A 87 7.40 13.09 -18.73
N LEU A 88 8.26 12.53 -19.57
CA LEU A 88 9.39 13.26 -20.18
C LEU A 88 10.31 13.90 -19.12
N ASN A 89 10.27 15.21 -18.96
CA ASN A 89 11.12 15.97 -18.05
C ASN A 89 10.37 16.55 -16.85
N ASP A 90 9.10 16.19 -16.67
CA ASP A 90 8.25 16.72 -15.61
C ASP A 90 7.52 15.60 -14.87
N TYR A 91 6.86 15.93 -13.76
CA TYR A 91 6.06 15.01 -12.98
C TYR A 91 4.59 15.41 -13.07
N GLU A 92 3.77 14.51 -13.60
CA GLU A 92 2.32 14.69 -13.62
C GLU A 92 1.68 13.96 -12.43
N TYR A 93 0.70 14.63 -11.83
CA TYR A 93 -0.16 14.00 -10.82
C TYR A 93 -1.12 13.03 -11.49
N TYR A 94 -1.13 11.80 -10.96
CA TYR A 94 -2.15 10.83 -11.30
C TYR A 94 -3.07 10.67 -10.09
N PRO A 95 -4.38 10.83 -10.28
CA PRO A 95 -5.35 10.42 -9.25
C PRO A 95 -5.13 8.95 -8.95
N SER A 96 -5.35 8.57 -7.69
CA SER A 96 -5.10 7.20 -7.22
C SER A 96 -5.71 6.17 -8.16
N ALA A 97 -5.07 5.00 -8.28
CA ALA A 97 -5.47 3.94 -9.21
C ALA A 97 -6.92 3.45 -9.04
N CYS A 98 -7.61 3.87 -8.00
CA CYS A 98 -9.02 3.58 -7.76
C CYS A 98 -9.98 4.61 -8.34
N ASP A 99 -9.51 5.75 -8.82
CA ASP A 99 -10.35 6.69 -9.55
C ASP A 99 -10.47 6.28 -11.02
N MET A 100 -11.28 5.26 -11.26
CA MET A 100 -11.59 4.74 -12.61
C MET A 100 -12.46 5.69 -13.44
N SER A 101 -12.77 6.89 -12.95
CA SER A 101 -13.68 7.84 -13.61
C SER A 101 -13.00 8.73 -14.66
N LEU A 102 -11.68 8.70 -14.76
CA LEU A 102 -10.97 9.52 -15.74
C LEU A 102 -10.90 8.84 -17.12
N PRO A 103 -11.26 9.56 -18.18
CA PRO A 103 -11.15 9.03 -19.53
C PRO A 103 -9.68 8.77 -19.88
N VAL A 104 -9.38 7.56 -20.29
CA VAL A 104 -8.11 7.20 -20.93
C VAL A 104 -7.99 8.04 -22.20
N LYS A 105 -7.04 8.98 -22.23
CA LYS A 105 -6.65 9.70 -23.44
C LYS A 105 -5.57 8.92 -24.18
#